data_b8b4eec046819b931bac4f6e28110bbf
#
_entry.id   b8b4eec046819b931bac4f6e28110bbf
#
_cell.length_a   1.000
_cell.length_b   1.000
_cell.length_c   1.000
_cell.angle_alpha   90.00
_cell.angle_beta   90.00
_cell.angle_gamma   90.00
#
_symmetry.space_group_name_H-M   'P 1'
#
loop_
_entity.id
_entity.type
_entity.pdbx_description
1 polymer ?
#
loop_
_entity_poly.entity_id
_entity_poly.type
_entity_poly.pdbx_seq_one_letter_code
_entity_poly.pdbx_strand_id
1 'polypeptide(L)'
;YKNTDKASLYANDDGVHQFAVAPSGSADSAINWTTAMIIDNAGIVRKTYQPAFSANAVETNNVPINTWQTVNLTEIFDNNADFNPSTDAFTAPVGGKYQLNGSIRVDNLQEASGYMYIRINTSNRGYYSIVSPPAFDSTPQYWSLVINHLADMDAGDTATLSFYIAGGTVGADIHSESIF
;
A
#
# COMPACT_ATOMS: atom_id res chain seq x y z
N TYR A 1 33.82 -15.20 0.91
CA TYR A 1 34.06 -14.48 -0.36
C TYR A 1 35.49 -14.72 -0.83
N LYS A 2 35.64 -14.90 -2.15
CA LYS A 2 36.98 -14.95 -2.76
C LYS A 2 37.52 -13.55 -3.09
N ASN A 3 36.59 -12.66 -3.44
CA ASN A 3 36.78 -11.22 -3.71
C ASN A 3 35.70 -10.43 -2.99
N THR A 4 35.74 -9.10 -3.06
CA THR A 4 34.72 -8.19 -2.47
C THR A 4 33.43 -8.09 -3.31
N ASP A 5 33.03 -9.15 -4.01
CA ASP A 5 31.89 -9.19 -4.90
C ASP A 5 30.62 -9.64 -4.21
N LYS A 6 29.47 -9.43 -4.88
CA LYS A 6 28.17 -10.02 -4.51
C LYS A 6 28.20 -11.53 -4.76
N ALA A 7 27.39 -12.27 -4.03
CA ALA A 7 27.28 -13.72 -4.20
C ALA A 7 25.81 -14.14 -4.47
N SER A 8 25.66 -15.24 -5.18
CA SER A 8 24.37 -15.90 -5.37
C SER A 8 24.53 -17.41 -5.21
N LEU A 9 23.49 -18.05 -4.72
CA LEU A 9 23.45 -19.49 -4.47
C LEU A 9 22.13 -20.05 -4.99
N TYR A 10 22.21 -21.18 -5.66
CA TYR A 10 21.10 -22.11 -5.83
C TYR A 10 21.41 -23.38 -5.03
N ALA A 11 20.50 -23.78 -4.18
CA ALA A 11 20.58 -25.02 -3.42
C ALA A 11 19.33 -25.88 -3.70
N ASN A 12 19.53 -27.18 -3.70
CA ASN A 12 18.47 -28.18 -3.69
C ASN A 12 18.78 -29.12 -2.52
N ASP A 13 17.93 -29.12 -1.53
CA ASP A 13 18.07 -29.92 -0.32
C ASP A 13 16.70 -30.46 0.08
N ASP A 14 16.62 -31.79 0.28
CA ASP A 14 15.40 -32.51 0.68
C ASP A 14 14.15 -32.12 -0.14
N GLY A 15 14.32 -32.00 -1.46
CA GLY A 15 13.24 -31.61 -2.39
C GLY A 15 12.85 -30.13 -2.39
N VAL A 16 13.52 -29.28 -1.60
CA VAL A 16 13.33 -27.85 -1.57
C VAL A 16 14.33 -27.15 -2.50
N HIS A 17 13.84 -26.31 -3.42
CA HIS A 17 14.69 -25.46 -4.23
C HIS A 17 14.80 -24.07 -3.57
N GLN A 18 16.04 -23.60 -3.39
CA GLN A 18 16.32 -22.32 -2.74
C GLN A 18 17.22 -21.45 -3.62
N PHE A 19 16.80 -20.20 -3.82
CA PHE A 19 17.60 -19.18 -4.46
C PHE A 19 17.97 -18.13 -3.41
N ALA A 20 19.25 -17.95 -3.18
CA ALA A 20 19.75 -16.99 -2.20
C ALA A 20 20.74 -16.01 -2.82
N VAL A 21 20.80 -14.82 -2.26
CA VAL A 21 21.70 -13.74 -2.64
C VAL A 21 22.45 -13.23 -1.42
N ALA A 22 23.60 -12.62 -1.63
CA ALA A 22 24.30 -11.91 -0.57
C ALA A 22 24.92 -10.61 -1.11
N PRO A 23 24.96 -9.53 -0.31
CA PRO A 23 25.68 -8.33 -0.66
C PRO A 23 27.18 -8.61 -0.78
N SER A 24 27.94 -7.63 -1.29
CA SER A 24 29.40 -7.72 -1.25
C SER A 24 29.91 -7.79 0.19
N GLY A 25 30.95 -8.61 0.41
CA GLY A 25 31.62 -8.77 1.70
C GLY A 25 33.15 -8.71 1.54
N SER A 26 33.89 -8.64 2.65
CA SER A 26 35.33 -8.66 2.64
C SER A 26 35.84 -10.01 2.12
N ALA A 27 36.99 -10.02 1.43
CA ALA A 27 37.63 -11.29 1.04
C ALA A 27 37.84 -12.19 2.27
N ASP A 28 37.68 -13.49 2.06
CA ASP A 28 37.80 -14.54 3.07
C ASP A 28 36.80 -14.50 4.24
N SER A 29 35.83 -13.55 4.24
CA SER A 29 34.74 -13.54 5.22
C SER A 29 33.64 -14.56 4.87
N ALA A 30 32.90 -15.00 5.88
CA ALA A 30 31.69 -15.82 5.70
C ALA A 30 30.62 -15.07 4.88
N ILE A 31 29.86 -15.79 4.08
CA ILE A 31 28.77 -15.23 3.29
C ILE A 31 27.47 -15.32 4.11
N ASN A 32 26.83 -14.18 4.36
CA ASN A 32 25.50 -14.13 4.95
C ASN A 32 24.45 -14.19 3.84
N TRP A 33 23.82 -15.34 3.68
CA TRP A 33 22.83 -15.57 2.65
C TRP A 33 21.46 -15.04 3.03
N THR A 34 20.82 -14.36 2.09
CA THR A 34 19.41 -13.97 2.14
C THR A 34 18.65 -14.81 1.13
N THR A 35 17.70 -15.61 1.58
CA THR A 35 16.85 -16.41 0.70
C THR A 35 15.84 -15.54 -0.02
N ALA A 36 16.01 -15.38 -1.33
CA ALA A 36 15.15 -14.54 -2.15
C ALA A 36 13.89 -15.28 -2.65
N MET A 37 14.01 -16.58 -2.92
CA MET A 37 12.90 -17.43 -3.39
C MET A 37 13.09 -18.88 -2.92
N ILE A 38 11.96 -19.50 -2.59
CA ILE A 38 11.87 -20.92 -2.26
C ILE A 38 10.77 -21.57 -3.10
N ILE A 39 11.01 -22.80 -3.59
CA ILE A 39 9.97 -23.73 -4.03
C ILE A 39 10.02 -24.90 -3.07
N ASP A 40 8.97 -25.09 -2.28
CA ASP A 40 8.91 -26.17 -1.30
C ASP A 40 8.45 -27.49 -1.90
N ASN A 41 8.46 -28.57 -1.10
CA ASN A 41 8.11 -29.93 -1.55
C ASN A 41 6.64 -30.06 -2.02
N ALA A 42 5.77 -29.11 -1.66
CA ALA A 42 4.40 -29.03 -2.17
C ALA A 42 4.30 -28.25 -3.49
N GLY A 43 5.43 -27.74 -4.02
CA GLY A 43 5.47 -26.92 -5.23
C GLY A 43 5.06 -25.46 -5.00
N ILE A 44 4.95 -25.01 -3.73
CA ILE A 44 4.58 -23.63 -3.42
C ILE A 44 5.80 -22.73 -3.58
N VAL A 45 5.65 -21.68 -4.39
CA VAL A 45 6.68 -20.65 -4.57
C VAL A 45 6.49 -19.53 -3.55
N ARG A 46 7.50 -19.25 -2.76
CA ARG A 46 7.53 -18.16 -1.78
C ARG A 46 8.64 -17.17 -2.13
N LYS A 47 8.31 -15.88 -2.14
CA LYS A 47 9.22 -14.75 -2.33
C LYS A 47 9.05 -13.80 -1.17
N THR A 48 9.80 -14.01 -0.10
CA THR A 48 9.63 -13.29 1.18
C THR A 48 9.86 -11.78 1.04
N TYR A 49 10.72 -11.38 0.11
CA TYR A 49 11.06 -9.96 -0.12
C TYR A 49 10.28 -9.32 -1.28
N GLN A 50 9.20 -9.94 -1.72
CA GLN A 50 8.30 -9.27 -2.66
C GLN A 50 7.52 -8.21 -1.90
N PRO A 51 7.54 -6.92 -2.35
CA PRO A 51 6.80 -5.85 -1.68
C PRO A 51 5.31 -6.18 -1.59
N ALA A 52 4.78 -6.18 -0.38
CA ALA A 52 3.36 -6.36 -0.11
C ALA A 52 3.04 -5.81 1.28
N PHE A 53 2.01 -5.00 1.37
CA PHE A 53 1.51 -4.46 2.62
C PHE A 53 -0.02 -4.42 2.64
N SER A 54 -0.59 -4.29 3.81
CA SER A 54 -1.98 -3.91 4.02
C SER A 54 -2.11 -3.10 5.29
N ALA A 55 -2.98 -2.11 5.27
CA ALA A 55 -3.24 -1.25 6.42
C ALA A 55 -4.74 -0.90 6.50
N ASN A 56 -5.28 -0.82 7.73
CA ASN A 56 -6.63 -0.36 8.01
C ASN A 56 -6.63 1.11 8.40
N ALA A 57 -7.71 1.82 8.06
CA ALA A 57 -7.89 3.18 8.55
C ALA A 57 -8.05 3.23 10.07
N VAL A 58 -7.51 4.27 10.68
CA VAL A 58 -7.92 4.74 11.99
C VAL A 58 -9.21 5.54 11.81
N GLU A 59 -10.24 5.19 12.58
CA GLU A 59 -11.51 5.90 12.51
C GLU A 59 -11.33 7.41 12.69
N THR A 60 -11.84 8.20 11.76
CA THR A 60 -11.68 9.64 11.76
C THR A 60 -13.04 10.30 11.58
N ASN A 61 -13.52 10.96 12.62
CA ASN A 61 -14.80 11.64 12.63
C ASN A 61 -14.69 13.07 12.09
N ASN A 62 -15.72 13.54 11.38
CA ASN A 62 -15.83 14.89 10.87
C ASN A 62 -14.62 15.33 10.02
N VAL A 63 -14.28 14.54 9.03
CA VAL A 63 -13.20 14.89 8.08
C VAL A 63 -13.46 16.26 7.49
N PRO A 64 -12.47 17.20 7.52
CA PRO A 64 -12.67 18.56 7.01
C PRO A 64 -13.16 18.58 5.56
N ILE A 65 -14.20 19.39 5.30
CA ILE A 65 -14.73 19.62 3.94
C ILE A 65 -13.78 20.50 3.13
N ASN A 66 -13.82 20.37 1.81
CA ASN A 66 -13.05 21.18 0.85
C ASN A 66 -11.52 21.11 1.04
N THR A 67 -11.03 20.05 1.67
CA THR A 67 -9.60 19.85 1.91
C THR A 67 -9.24 18.38 1.71
N TRP A 68 -8.13 18.12 1.02
CA TRP A 68 -7.59 16.76 0.92
C TRP A 68 -7.07 16.28 2.26
N GLN A 69 -7.51 15.09 2.65
CA GLN A 69 -7.04 14.41 3.86
C GLN A 69 -6.31 13.13 3.46
N THR A 70 -5.09 12.94 3.92
CA THR A 70 -4.47 11.62 3.91
C THR A 70 -5.18 10.77 4.95
N VAL A 71 -5.55 9.54 4.59
CA VAL A 71 -6.19 8.61 5.51
C VAL A 71 -5.14 8.13 6.51
N ASN A 72 -5.40 8.31 7.80
CA ASN A 72 -4.55 7.74 8.85
C ASN A 72 -4.70 6.22 8.86
N LEU A 73 -3.59 5.51 8.82
CA LEU A 73 -3.58 4.06 8.63
C LEU A 73 -2.79 3.36 9.75
N THR A 74 -3.29 2.20 10.15
CA THR A 74 -2.57 1.26 11.02
C THR A 74 -2.20 0.04 10.19
N GLU A 75 -0.94 -0.33 10.22
CA GLU A 75 -0.43 -1.50 9.52
C GLU A 75 -1.08 -2.80 10.02
N ILE A 76 -1.49 -3.67 9.07
CA ILE A 76 -1.90 -5.05 9.34
C ILE A 76 -0.72 -5.98 9.10
N PHE A 77 -0.07 -5.83 7.96
CA PHE A 77 1.18 -6.51 7.63
C PHE A 77 1.99 -5.71 6.61
N ASP A 78 3.29 -5.89 6.68
CA ASP A 78 4.25 -5.38 5.70
C ASP A 78 5.44 -6.35 5.60
N ASN A 79 5.72 -6.85 4.39
CA ASN A 79 6.75 -7.87 4.20
C ASN A 79 8.18 -7.34 4.35
N ASN A 80 8.42 -6.07 4.05
CA ASN A 80 9.76 -5.51 3.95
C ASN A 80 9.97 -4.19 4.70
N ALA A 81 9.02 -3.76 5.50
CA ALA A 81 8.99 -2.43 6.09
C ALA A 81 8.95 -1.31 5.02
N ASP A 82 8.19 -1.56 3.94
CA ASP A 82 8.00 -0.60 2.85
C ASP A 82 6.85 0.38 3.12
N PHE A 83 5.96 0.08 4.09
CA PHE A 83 4.89 0.95 4.57
C PHE A 83 5.28 1.61 5.90
N ASN A 84 5.11 2.92 5.99
CA ASN A 84 5.39 3.67 7.21
C ASN A 84 4.10 4.25 7.81
N PRO A 85 3.58 3.69 8.94
CA PRO A 85 2.35 4.16 9.57
C PRO A 85 2.46 5.55 10.22
N SER A 86 3.67 6.12 10.35
CA SER A 86 3.83 7.49 10.84
C SER A 86 3.61 8.54 9.75
N THR A 87 3.68 8.15 8.49
CA THR A 87 3.47 9.01 7.32
C THR A 87 2.32 8.53 6.45
N ASP A 88 1.69 7.39 6.79
CA ASP A 88 0.61 6.73 6.05
C ASP A 88 1.00 6.43 4.59
N ALA A 89 2.27 6.14 4.35
CA ALA A 89 2.84 6.03 3.02
C ALA A 89 3.55 4.69 2.79
N PHE A 90 3.25 4.06 1.66
CA PHE A 90 4.08 3.02 1.07
C PHE A 90 5.22 3.68 0.30
N THR A 91 6.42 3.11 0.36
CA THR A 91 7.60 3.54 -0.41
C THR A 91 8.06 2.41 -1.31
N ALA A 92 8.15 2.65 -2.60
CA ALA A 92 8.61 1.66 -3.56
C ALA A 92 10.10 1.33 -3.33
N PRO A 93 10.46 0.09 -2.95
CA PRO A 93 11.86 -0.28 -2.68
C PRO A 93 12.70 -0.39 -3.96
N VAL A 94 12.06 -0.63 -5.09
CA VAL A 94 12.69 -0.73 -6.42
C VAL A 94 11.79 -0.11 -7.48
N GLY A 95 12.36 0.29 -8.61
CA GLY A 95 11.57 0.74 -9.76
C GLY A 95 10.73 -0.41 -10.34
N GLY A 96 9.44 -0.15 -10.61
CA GLY A 96 8.53 -1.17 -11.14
C GLY A 96 7.08 -0.73 -11.24
N LYS A 97 6.23 -1.71 -11.54
CA LYS A 97 4.76 -1.54 -11.60
C LYS A 97 4.16 -2.11 -10.32
N TYR A 98 3.44 -1.27 -9.58
CA TYR A 98 2.83 -1.60 -8.30
C TYR A 98 1.31 -1.58 -8.42
N GLN A 99 0.68 -2.71 -8.10
CA GLN A 99 -0.78 -2.75 -7.99
C GLN A 99 -1.16 -2.20 -6.62
N LEU A 100 -1.78 -1.02 -6.62
CA LEU A 100 -2.27 -0.35 -5.42
C LEU A 100 -3.79 -0.42 -5.39
N ASN A 101 -4.36 -0.77 -4.25
CA ASN A 101 -5.79 -0.89 -4.04
C ASN A 101 -6.18 -0.08 -2.82
N GLY A 102 -7.27 0.69 -2.92
CA GLY A 102 -7.79 1.46 -1.80
C GLY A 102 -9.32 1.34 -1.72
N SER A 103 -9.83 1.22 -0.51
CA SER A 103 -11.26 1.31 -0.21
C SER A 103 -11.46 2.20 0.99
N ILE A 104 -12.33 3.21 0.86
CA ILE A 104 -12.72 4.08 1.97
C ILE A 104 -14.21 3.91 2.20
N ARG A 105 -14.59 3.42 3.38
CA ARG A 105 -15.96 3.49 3.87
C ARG A 105 -16.16 4.84 4.54
N VAL A 106 -17.17 5.56 4.08
CA VAL A 106 -17.58 6.87 4.61
C VAL A 106 -18.94 6.71 5.28
N ASP A 107 -19.05 7.20 6.49
CA ASP A 107 -20.28 7.24 7.27
C ASP A 107 -20.73 8.70 7.44
N ASN A 108 -21.98 8.91 7.87
CA ASN A 108 -22.57 10.23 8.12
C ASN A 108 -22.53 11.20 6.92
N LEU A 109 -22.67 10.66 5.71
CA LEU A 109 -22.74 11.47 4.50
C LEU A 109 -23.92 12.42 4.54
N GLN A 110 -23.70 13.64 4.04
CA GLN A 110 -24.76 14.65 3.87
C GLN A 110 -25.15 14.75 2.40
N GLU A 111 -26.46 14.79 2.14
CA GLU A 111 -27.01 15.06 0.81
C GLU A 111 -26.51 16.41 0.24
N ALA A 112 -26.26 17.39 1.12
CA ALA A 112 -25.72 18.69 0.76
C ALA A 112 -24.25 18.67 0.30
N SER A 113 -23.54 17.53 0.44
CA SER A 113 -22.18 17.37 -0.11
C SER A 113 -22.25 17.27 -1.64
N GLY A 114 -21.45 18.07 -2.33
CA GLY A 114 -21.48 18.14 -3.80
C GLY A 114 -20.85 16.91 -4.46
N TYR A 115 -19.67 16.50 -4.01
CA TYR A 115 -18.95 15.32 -4.52
C TYR A 115 -17.89 14.86 -3.53
N MET A 116 -17.47 13.60 -3.69
CA MET A 116 -16.38 12.99 -2.94
C MET A 116 -15.36 12.37 -3.87
N TYR A 117 -14.09 12.40 -3.48
CA TYR A 117 -13.02 11.68 -4.12
C TYR A 117 -12.34 10.71 -3.15
N ILE A 118 -11.99 9.54 -3.67
CA ILE A 118 -10.88 8.75 -3.17
C ILE A 118 -9.70 8.90 -4.14
N ARG A 119 -8.49 8.97 -3.61
CA ARG A 119 -7.28 9.13 -4.42
C ARG A 119 -6.17 8.25 -3.89
N ILE A 120 -5.51 7.51 -4.79
CA ILE A 120 -4.16 7.03 -4.58
C ILE A 120 -3.23 8.13 -5.10
N ASN A 121 -2.44 8.71 -4.21
CA ASN A 121 -1.53 9.80 -4.53
C ASN A 121 -0.10 9.29 -4.45
N THR A 122 0.53 9.09 -5.61
CA THR A 122 1.96 8.79 -5.67
C THR A 122 2.78 10.08 -5.76
N SER A 123 4.08 10.01 -5.50
CA SER A 123 4.98 11.15 -5.69
C SER A 123 4.97 11.68 -7.13
N ASN A 124 4.59 10.85 -8.12
CA ASN A 124 4.57 11.21 -9.53
C ASN A 124 3.23 11.75 -10.00
N ARG A 125 2.10 11.20 -9.51
CA ARG A 125 0.75 11.58 -9.95
C ARG A 125 -0.35 11.09 -9.00
N GLY A 126 -1.53 11.73 -9.09
CA GLY A 126 -2.74 11.26 -8.41
C GLY A 126 -3.62 10.42 -9.34
N TYR A 127 -4.20 9.35 -8.80
CA TYR A 127 -5.23 8.53 -9.43
C TYR A 127 -6.52 8.70 -8.65
N TYR A 128 -7.65 8.87 -9.33
CA TYR A 128 -8.88 9.35 -8.69
C TYR A 128 -10.08 8.48 -9.03
N SER A 129 -10.99 8.32 -8.07
CA SER A 129 -12.36 7.90 -8.28
C SER A 129 -13.28 8.92 -7.62
N ILE A 130 -14.41 9.23 -8.25
CA ILE A 130 -15.34 10.29 -7.82
C ILE A 130 -16.76 9.73 -7.71
N VAL A 131 -17.51 10.24 -6.73
CA VAL A 131 -18.95 10.04 -6.62
C VAL A 131 -19.63 11.36 -6.24
N SER A 132 -20.87 11.55 -6.70
CA SER A 132 -21.69 12.71 -6.37
C SER A 132 -22.85 12.28 -5.47
N PRO A 133 -22.83 12.57 -4.15
CA PRO A 133 -23.92 12.25 -3.23
C PRO A 133 -25.30 12.78 -3.68
N PRO A 134 -25.44 13.98 -4.28
CA PRO A 134 -26.72 14.46 -4.80
C PRO A 134 -27.37 13.59 -5.89
N ALA A 135 -26.64 12.62 -6.45
CA ALA A 135 -27.20 11.64 -7.36
C ALA A 135 -27.97 10.52 -6.67
N PHE A 136 -27.94 10.46 -5.33
CA PHE A 136 -28.71 9.50 -4.53
C PHE A 136 -30.10 10.07 -4.25
N ASP A 137 -31.13 9.21 -4.27
CA ASP A 137 -32.52 9.61 -3.98
C ASP A 137 -32.77 9.90 -2.48
N SER A 138 -31.80 9.57 -1.62
CA SER A 138 -31.83 9.80 -0.17
C SER A 138 -30.42 9.91 0.37
N THR A 139 -30.26 10.56 1.52
CA THR A 139 -28.98 10.64 2.23
C THR A 139 -28.50 9.23 2.65
N PRO A 140 -27.44 8.68 2.07
CA PRO A 140 -26.93 7.38 2.50
C PRO A 140 -26.24 7.55 3.85
N GLN A 141 -26.48 6.59 4.76
CA GLN A 141 -25.80 6.58 6.06
C GLN A 141 -24.32 6.23 5.91
N TYR A 142 -24.00 5.37 4.95
CA TYR A 142 -22.64 4.93 4.64
C TYR A 142 -22.50 4.64 3.15
N TRP A 143 -21.29 4.83 2.66
CA TRP A 143 -20.89 4.54 1.28
C TRP A 143 -19.44 4.12 1.21
N SER A 144 -19.11 3.18 0.31
CA SER A 144 -17.74 2.80 0.07
C SER A 144 -17.27 3.28 -1.30
N LEU A 145 -16.15 4.01 -1.30
CA LEU A 145 -15.41 4.35 -2.52
C LEU A 145 -14.26 3.37 -2.68
N VAL A 146 -14.06 2.91 -3.90
CA VAL A 146 -12.98 1.97 -4.23
C VAL A 146 -12.12 2.55 -5.34
N ILE A 147 -10.83 2.33 -5.26
CA ILE A 147 -9.86 2.68 -6.29
C ILE A 147 -8.82 1.57 -6.42
N ASN A 148 -8.53 1.18 -7.65
CA ASN A 148 -7.50 0.21 -7.98
C ASN A 148 -6.68 0.77 -9.13
N HIS A 149 -5.36 0.76 -9.00
CA HIS A 149 -4.50 1.27 -10.07
C HIS A 149 -3.15 0.56 -10.11
N LEU A 150 -2.65 0.34 -11.33
CA LEU A 150 -1.30 -0.13 -11.58
C LEU A 150 -0.39 1.10 -11.77
N ALA A 151 0.31 1.48 -10.72
CA ALA A 151 1.18 2.65 -10.72
C ALA A 151 2.59 2.29 -11.22
N ASP A 152 3.17 3.17 -12.03
CA ASP A 152 4.58 3.15 -12.40
C ASP A 152 5.34 3.98 -11.37
N MET A 153 6.25 3.35 -10.62
CA MET A 153 6.97 3.97 -9.52
C MET A 153 8.46 3.68 -9.63
N ASP A 154 9.27 4.69 -9.41
CA ASP A 154 10.72 4.53 -9.25
C ASP A 154 11.07 4.15 -7.80
N ALA A 155 12.29 3.66 -7.58
CA ALA A 155 12.76 3.39 -6.22
C ALA A 155 12.75 4.68 -5.38
N GLY A 156 12.09 4.63 -4.22
CA GLY A 156 11.91 5.78 -3.33
C GLY A 156 10.63 6.59 -3.57
N ASP A 157 9.89 6.31 -4.65
CA ASP A 157 8.56 6.91 -4.83
C ASP A 157 7.60 6.45 -3.74
N THR A 158 6.71 7.35 -3.33
CA THR A 158 5.73 7.07 -2.28
C THR A 158 4.31 7.00 -2.82
N ALA A 159 3.44 6.28 -2.11
CA ALA A 159 2.01 6.23 -2.38
C ALA A 159 1.21 6.36 -1.08
N THR A 160 0.18 7.20 -1.08
CA THR A 160 -0.75 7.40 0.04
C THR A 160 -2.19 7.25 -0.44
N LEU A 161 -3.09 6.87 0.47
CA LEU A 161 -4.52 6.92 0.26
C LEU A 161 -5.07 8.25 0.79
N SER A 162 -5.89 8.95 0.00
CA SER A 162 -6.45 10.24 0.39
C SER A 162 -7.94 10.33 0.07
N PHE A 163 -8.63 11.13 0.86
CA PHE A 163 -10.05 11.42 0.73
C PHE A 163 -10.29 12.93 0.61
N TYR A 164 -11.33 13.30 -0.12
CA TYR A 164 -11.81 14.67 -0.24
C TYR A 164 -13.33 14.68 -0.34
N ILE A 165 -13.96 15.59 0.37
CA ILE A 165 -15.39 15.84 0.28
C ILE A 165 -15.63 17.35 0.05
N ALA A 166 -16.44 17.67 -0.94
CA ALA A 166 -16.78 19.04 -1.29
C ALA A 166 -18.17 19.42 -0.79
N GLY A 167 -18.29 20.62 -0.23
CA GLY A 167 -19.58 21.15 0.21
C GLY A 167 -20.13 20.46 1.47
N GLY A 168 -21.40 20.76 1.77
CA GLY A 168 -21.99 20.35 3.05
C GLY A 168 -21.64 21.33 4.18
N THR A 169 -22.14 21.03 5.38
CA THR A 169 -21.91 21.85 6.59
C THR A 169 -21.07 21.12 7.64
N VAL A 170 -21.00 19.80 7.53
CA VAL A 170 -20.22 18.91 8.40
C VAL A 170 -19.48 17.92 7.52
N GLY A 171 -18.29 17.50 7.92
CA GLY A 171 -17.54 16.44 7.24
C GLY A 171 -18.19 15.07 7.42
N ALA A 172 -17.88 14.17 6.52
CA ALA A 172 -18.18 12.75 6.70
C ALA A 172 -17.17 12.09 7.64
N ASP A 173 -17.47 10.87 8.09
CA ASP A 173 -16.55 10.08 8.91
C ASP A 173 -15.89 9.01 8.04
N ILE A 174 -14.59 8.78 8.23
CA ILE A 174 -13.88 7.65 7.65
C ILE A 174 -13.89 6.51 8.67
N HIS A 175 -14.48 5.38 8.28
CA HIS A 175 -14.62 4.23 9.14
C HIS A 175 -13.37 3.34 9.11
N SER A 176 -13.09 2.67 10.24
CA SER A 176 -11.93 1.78 10.43
C SER A 176 -11.90 0.54 9.51
N GLU A 177 -13.02 0.21 8.84
CA GLU A 177 -13.07 -0.83 7.79
C GLU A 177 -12.47 -0.37 6.45
N SER A 178 -12.01 0.88 6.33
CA SER A 178 -11.29 1.36 5.15
C SER A 178 -9.90 0.74 5.09
N ILE A 179 -9.41 0.45 3.88
CA ILE A 179 -8.19 -0.36 3.65
C ILE A 179 -7.32 0.31 2.57
N PHE A 180 -6.02 0.20 2.76
CA PHE A 180 -5.01 0.47 1.74
C PHE A 180 -3.99 -0.65 1.62
#